data_d59ac17fd54c738bddd8ac112972dc6d
#
_entry.id   d59ac17fd54c738bddd8ac112972dc6d
#
_cell.length_a   1.000
_cell.length_b   1.000
_cell.length_c   1.000
_cell.angle_alpha   90.00
_cell.angle_beta   90.00
_cell.angle_gamma   90.00
#
_symmetry.space_group_name_H-M   'P 1'
#
loop_
_entity.id
_entity.type
_entity.pdbx_description
1 polymer ?
#
loop_
_entity_poly.entity_id
_entity_poly.type
_entity_poly.pdbx_seq_one_letter_code
_entity_poly.pdbx_strand_id
1 'polypeptide(L)'
;MKTVHLTALCLMLASLPALAEPTTEQEGPLSPCIGAPDPADDSLPKASSQWVVQIATAFSKEQALDQFNRVKQEHADILGDDTPIVVEQCDLSMGNKLQYSARIVRDSQDEATKLCNKLQQSGGACLVQKD
;
A
#
# COMPACT_ATOMS: atom_id res chain seq x y z
N MET A 1 -41.73 -4.36 64.70
CA MET A 1 -41.49 -3.02 64.23
C MET A 1 -39.99 -2.94 63.84
N LYS A 2 -39.72 -3.05 62.58
CA LYS A 2 -38.31 -3.04 62.07
C LYS A 2 -38.17 -1.83 61.18
N THR A 3 -37.41 -0.88 61.65
CA THR A 3 -37.05 0.35 60.96
C THR A 3 -35.98 0.06 59.92
N VAL A 4 -36.34 0.27 58.67
CA VAL A 4 -35.40 0.14 57.54
C VAL A 4 -34.76 1.52 57.32
N HIS A 5 -33.50 1.62 57.57
CA HIS A 5 -32.71 2.79 57.23
C HIS A 5 -32.30 2.72 55.76
N LEU A 6 -32.84 3.62 54.98
CA LEU A 6 -32.49 3.81 53.56
C LEU A 6 -31.30 4.78 53.54
N THR A 7 -30.08 4.23 53.34
CA THR A 7 -28.89 5.05 53.09
C THR A 7 -28.85 5.39 51.61
N ALA A 8 -29.07 6.66 51.29
CA ALA A 8 -28.88 7.20 49.95
C ALA A 8 -27.39 7.33 49.67
N LEU A 9 -26.91 6.53 48.71
CA LEU A 9 -25.55 6.63 48.21
C LEU A 9 -25.52 7.66 47.06
N CYS A 10 -25.03 8.85 47.36
CA CYS A 10 -24.75 9.87 46.33
C CYS A 10 -23.55 9.45 45.50
N LEU A 11 -23.77 8.99 44.28
CA LEU A 11 -22.73 8.86 43.29
C LEU A 11 -22.36 10.26 42.76
N MET A 12 -21.26 10.79 43.19
CA MET A 12 -20.63 11.91 42.53
C MET A 12 -19.98 11.45 41.22
N LEU A 13 -20.61 11.75 40.08
CA LEU A 13 -19.97 11.65 38.78
C LEU A 13 -18.94 12.78 38.71
N ALA A 14 -17.68 12.43 38.89
CA ALA A 14 -16.57 13.30 38.54
C ALA A 14 -16.49 13.38 37.01
N SER A 15 -16.97 14.48 36.46
CA SER A 15 -16.74 14.85 35.07
C SER A 15 -15.27 15.19 34.88
N LEU A 16 -14.48 14.27 34.35
CA LEU A 16 -13.14 14.57 33.87
C LEU A 16 -13.24 15.47 32.62
N PRO A 17 -12.62 16.63 32.61
CA PRO A 17 -12.50 17.39 31.35
C PRO A 17 -11.61 16.56 30.42
N ALA A 18 -12.14 16.20 29.28
CA ALA A 18 -11.35 15.68 28.18
C ALA A 18 -10.35 16.79 27.78
N LEU A 19 -9.10 16.62 28.19
CA LEU A 19 -8.00 17.34 27.60
C LEU A 19 -7.94 16.92 26.13
N ALA A 20 -8.53 17.73 25.26
CA ALA A 20 -8.23 17.67 23.84
C ALA A 20 -6.74 17.99 23.72
N GLU A 21 -5.93 16.96 23.51
CA GLU A 21 -4.55 17.11 23.08
C GLU A 21 -4.59 17.94 21.80
N PRO A 22 -3.88 19.07 21.72
CA PRO A 22 -3.69 19.71 20.44
C PRO A 22 -2.95 18.69 19.58
N THR A 23 -3.63 18.17 18.59
CA THR A 23 -2.99 17.44 17.50
C THR A 23 -2.05 18.46 16.88
N THR A 24 -0.80 18.43 17.30
CA THR A 24 0.27 19.10 16.58
C THR A 24 0.29 18.37 15.25
N GLU A 25 -0.36 18.95 14.25
CA GLU A 25 -0.07 18.65 12.87
C GLU A 25 1.41 18.96 12.73
N GLN A 26 2.19 17.91 12.91
CA GLN A 26 3.58 17.91 12.57
C GLN A 26 3.58 18.12 11.06
N GLU A 27 3.80 19.37 10.64
CA GLU A 27 4.21 19.68 9.29
C GLU A 27 5.54 18.94 9.10
N GLY A 28 5.42 17.65 8.86
CA GLY A 28 6.51 16.83 8.34
C GLY A 28 6.92 17.39 6.98
N PRO A 29 8.12 17.08 6.51
CA PRO A 29 8.55 17.46 5.18
C PRO A 29 7.41 17.08 4.22
N LEU A 30 7.08 17.98 3.28
CA LEU A 30 6.07 17.75 2.25
C LEU A 30 6.15 16.31 1.77
N SER A 31 5.00 15.64 1.74
CA SER A 31 4.95 14.25 1.28
C SER A 31 5.79 14.11 0.01
N PRO A 32 6.63 13.07 -0.12
CA PRO A 32 7.45 12.87 -1.31
C PRO A 32 6.64 12.84 -2.62
N CYS A 33 5.33 12.68 -2.51
CA CYS A 33 4.41 12.74 -3.65
C CYS A 33 3.90 14.15 -3.96
N ILE A 34 4.14 15.13 -3.06
CA ILE A 34 3.79 16.54 -3.29
C ILE A 34 5.08 17.26 -3.67
N GLY A 35 5.19 17.64 -4.93
CA GLY A 35 6.40 18.26 -5.48
C GLY A 35 7.30 17.27 -6.19
N ALA A 36 6.77 16.10 -6.57
CA ALA A 36 7.43 15.23 -7.54
C ALA A 36 7.79 16.07 -8.78
N PRO A 37 9.01 15.96 -9.31
CA PRO A 37 9.42 16.71 -10.48
C PRO A 37 8.43 16.48 -11.62
N ASP A 38 8.15 17.57 -12.34
CA ASP A 38 7.29 17.55 -13.52
C ASP A 38 7.77 16.43 -14.46
N PRO A 39 6.86 15.59 -15.00
CA PRO A 39 7.22 14.54 -15.96
C PRO A 39 7.92 15.06 -17.22
N ALA A 40 8.09 16.36 -17.37
CA ALA A 40 8.89 17.00 -18.41
C ALA A 40 10.39 17.09 -18.08
N ASP A 41 10.85 16.61 -16.92
CA ASP A 41 12.28 16.57 -16.62
C ASP A 41 12.95 15.41 -17.37
N ASP A 42 13.62 15.76 -18.46
CA ASP A 42 14.38 14.84 -19.32
C ASP A 42 15.55 14.11 -18.61
N SER A 43 15.79 14.39 -17.33
CA SER A 43 16.82 13.73 -16.51
C SER A 43 16.33 12.43 -15.87
N LEU A 44 15.01 12.15 -15.90
CA LEU A 44 14.47 10.88 -15.46
C LEU A 44 14.73 9.80 -16.54
N PRO A 45 15.06 8.56 -16.15
CA PRO A 45 15.16 7.48 -17.13
C PRO A 45 13.81 7.42 -17.86
N LYS A 46 13.85 7.64 -19.19
CA LYS A 46 12.67 7.52 -20.05
C LYS A 46 11.96 6.25 -19.70
N ALA A 47 10.67 6.37 -19.34
CA ALA A 47 9.80 5.23 -19.14
C ALA A 47 10.08 4.22 -20.25
N SER A 48 10.63 3.09 -19.90
CA SER A 48 10.84 2.02 -20.86
C SER A 48 9.46 1.63 -21.35
N SER A 49 9.25 1.60 -22.66
CA SER A 49 7.94 1.21 -23.25
C SER A 49 7.68 -0.29 -23.03
N GLN A 50 8.03 -0.80 -21.87
CA GLN A 50 7.90 -2.19 -21.46
C GLN A 50 6.53 -2.43 -20.83
N TRP A 51 6.05 -3.63 -20.96
CA TRP A 51 4.86 -4.07 -20.28
C TRP A 51 5.24 -4.67 -18.93
N VAL A 52 4.48 -4.33 -17.90
CA VAL A 52 4.73 -4.82 -16.55
C VAL A 52 3.49 -5.45 -15.95
N VAL A 53 3.72 -6.48 -15.16
CA VAL A 53 2.69 -7.12 -14.33
C VAL A 53 2.96 -6.76 -12.89
N GLN A 54 2.13 -5.90 -12.33
CA GLN A 54 2.20 -5.52 -10.93
C GLN A 54 1.58 -6.62 -10.08
N ILE A 55 2.34 -7.15 -9.14
CA ILE A 55 1.95 -8.28 -8.29
C ILE A 55 1.66 -7.82 -6.86
N ALA A 56 2.43 -6.88 -6.34
CA ALA A 56 2.30 -6.42 -4.97
C ALA A 56 2.54 -4.92 -4.87
N THR A 57 1.88 -4.28 -3.90
CA THR A 57 2.07 -2.87 -3.59
C THR A 57 2.06 -2.68 -2.08
N ALA A 58 2.99 -1.90 -1.55
CA ALA A 58 3.10 -1.62 -0.12
C ALA A 58 3.68 -0.22 0.13
N PHE A 59 3.69 0.21 1.38
CA PHE A 59 4.27 1.50 1.78
C PHE A 59 5.77 1.43 2.10
N SER A 60 6.39 0.25 2.00
CA SER A 60 7.84 0.10 2.02
C SER A 60 8.28 -0.92 0.99
N LYS A 61 9.54 -0.80 0.54
CA LYS A 61 10.15 -1.70 -0.42
C LYS A 61 10.20 -3.13 0.10
N GLU A 62 10.56 -3.30 1.37
CA GLU A 62 10.65 -4.59 2.04
C GLU A 62 9.30 -5.29 2.07
N GLN A 63 8.24 -4.58 2.43
CA GLN A 63 6.89 -5.13 2.45
C GLN A 63 6.39 -5.52 1.05
N ALA A 64 6.71 -4.73 0.02
CA ALA A 64 6.35 -5.07 -1.36
C ALA A 64 7.06 -6.36 -1.82
N LEU A 65 8.34 -6.51 -1.49
CA LEU A 65 9.10 -7.72 -1.77
C LEU A 65 8.59 -8.94 -0.98
N ASP A 66 8.27 -8.77 0.29
CA ASP A 66 7.72 -9.85 1.11
C ASP A 66 6.36 -10.34 0.59
N GLN A 67 5.51 -9.43 0.15
CA GLN A 67 4.24 -9.77 -0.47
C GLN A 67 4.47 -10.48 -1.81
N PHE A 68 5.39 -10.00 -2.64
CA PHE A 68 5.75 -10.67 -3.87
C PHE A 68 6.25 -12.09 -3.63
N ASN A 69 7.15 -12.27 -2.66
CA ASN A 69 7.71 -13.57 -2.34
C ASN A 69 6.65 -14.57 -1.86
N ARG A 70 5.65 -14.10 -1.11
CA ARG A 70 4.50 -14.94 -0.72
C ARG A 70 3.70 -15.39 -1.94
N VAL A 71 3.35 -14.47 -2.82
CA VAL A 71 2.63 -14.78 -4.07
C VAL A 71 3.46 -15.75 -4.93
N LYS A 72 4.77 -15.54 -5.00
CA LYS A 72 5.68 -16.42 -5.74
C LYS A 72 5.73 -17.85 -5.15
N GLN A 73 5.68 -17.98 -3.83
CA GLN A 73 5.62 -19.30 -3.17
C GLN A 73 4.29 -20.01 -3.43
N GLU A 74 3.19 -19.26 -3.38
CA GLU A 74 1.84 -19.81 -3.62
C GLU A 74 1.62 -20.20 -5.09
N HIS A 75 2.29 -19.53 -6.02
CA HIS A 75 2.15 -19.71 -7.47
C HIS A 75 3.49 -20.01 -8.15
N ALA A 76 4.31 -20.85 -7.54
CA ALA A 76 5.67 -21.14 -8.01
C ALA A 76 5.70 -21.77 -9.40
N ASP A 77 4.66 -22.51 -9.78
CA ASP A 77 4.48 -23.08 -11.11
C ASP A 77 4.22 -22.04 -12.21
N ILE A 78 3.73 -20.86 -11.82
CA ILE A 78 3.42 -19.76 -12.75
C ILE A 78 4.54 -18.72 -12.79
N LEU A 79 5.06 -18.34 -11.61
CA LEU A 79 6.08 -17.30 -11.48
C LEU A 79 7.51 -17.83 -11.59
N GLY A 80 7.71 -19.13 -11.34
CA GLY A 80 9.00 -19.79 -11.54
C GLY A 80 10.18 -19.01 -10.98
N ASP A 81 11.14 -18.67 -11.85
CA ASP A 81 12.34 -17.91 -11.52
C ASP A 81 12.18 -16.39 -11.73
N ASP A 82 10.97 -15.91 -12.00
CA ASP A 82 10.73 -14.49 -12.18
C ASP A 82 11.22 -13.68 -10.98
N THR A 83 11.96 -12.62 -11.27
CA THR A 83 12.44 -11.66 -10.29
C THR A 83 11.71 -10.33 -10.45
N PRO A 84 11.24 -9.71 -9.37
CA PRO A 84 10.56 -8.44 -9.47
C PRO A 84 11.54 -7.27 -9.58
N ILE A 85 11.14 -6.24 -10.28
CA ILE A 85 11.64 -4.89 -10.06
C ILE A 85 10.73 -4.21 -9.04
N VAL A 86 11.29 -3.34 -8.20
CA VAL A 86 10.52 -2.53 -7.26
C VAL A 86 10.59 -1.08 -7.70
N VAL A 87 9.44 -0.50 -7.96
CA VAL A 87 9.29 0.87 -8.45
C VAL A 87 8.57 1.70 -7.40
N GLU A 88 9.07 2.90 -7.16
CA GLU A 88 8.39 3.91 -6.37
C GLU A 88 7.28 4.55 -7.21
N GLN A 89 6.11 4.71 -6.62
CA GLN A 89 4.98 5.35 -7.27
C GLN A 89 4.20 6.22 -6.30
N CYS A 90 3.67 7.31 -6.81
CA CYS A 90 2.74 8.16 -6.09
C CYS A 90 1.33 7.95 -6.65
N ASP A 91 0.46 7.34 -5.86
CA ASP A 91 -0.95 7.21 -6.19
C ASP A 91 -1.76 8.15 -5.30
N LEU A 92 -2.13 9.30 -5.85
CA LEU A 92 -2.88 10.33 -5.13
C LEU A 92 -4.30 9.88 -4.77
N SER A 93 -4.83 8.84 -5.41
CA SER A 93 -6.13 8.26 -5.05
C SER A 93 -6.06 7.47 -3.74
N MET A 94 -4.87 6.99 -3.37
CA MET A 94 -4.58 6.25 -2.15
C MET A 94 -3.94 7.12 -1.06
N GLY A 95 -3.89 8.44 -1.25
CA GLY A 95 -3.28 9.42 -0.36
C GLY A 95 -1.94 9.94 -0.85
N ASN A 96 -1.29 10.77 -0.03
CA ASN A 96 -0.02 11.43 -0.39
C ASN A 96 1.22 10.60 -0.06
N LYS A 97 1.07 9.33 0.29
CA LYS A 97 2.18 8.47 0.70
C LYS A 97 2.81 7.81 -0.52
N LEU A 98 4.14 7.80 -0.52
CA LEU A 98 4.91 7.02 -1.47
C LEU A 98 4.59 5.53 -1.30
N GLN A 99 4.38 4.85 -2.41
CA GLN A 99 4.15 3.41 -2.47
C GLN A 99 5.25 2.74 -3.27
N TYR A 100 5.44 1.47 -3.00
CA TYR A 100 6.41 0.61 -3.67
C TYR A 100 5.66 -0.54 -4.34
N SER A 101 5.91 -0.71 -5.63
CA SER A 101 5.23 -1.69 -6.46
C SER A 101 6.23 -2.74 -6.92
N ALA A 102 5.99 -3.99 -6.58
CA ALA A 102 6.77 -5.12 -7.09
C ALA A 102 6.15 -5.59 -8.42
N ARG A 103 6.92 -5.51 -9.49
CA ARG A 103 6.48 -5.73 -10.86
C ARG A 103 7.38 -6.72 -11.59
N ILE A 104 6.80 -7.50 -12.48
CA ILE A 104 7.51 -8.35 -13.43
C ILE A 104 7.45 -7.71 -14.80
N VAL A 105 8.61 -7.59 -15.45
CA VAL A 105 8.72 -7.04 -16.81
C VAL A 105 8.44 -8.11 -17.84
N ARG A 106 7.76 -7.74 -18.94
CA ARG A 106 7.53 -8.56 -20.12
C ARG A 106 7.78 -7.74 -21.38
N ASP A 107 8.15 -8.42 -22.45
CA ASP A 107 8.49 -7.79 -23.72
C ASP A 107 7.23 -7.34 -24.49
N SER A 108 6.10 -7.94 -24.20
CA SER A 108 4.84 -7.64 -24.89
C SER A 108 3.63 -7.60 -23.96
N GLN A 109 2.57 -6.91 -24.39
CA GLN A 109 1.29 -6.90 -23.72
C GLN A 109 0.70 -8.30 -23.59
N ASP A 110 0.85 -9.11 -24.65
CA ASP A 110 0.30 -10.46 -24.67
C ASP A 110 0.95 -11.35 -23.60
N GLU A 111 2.26 -11.25 -23.43
CA GLU A 111 2.97 -12.01 -22.39
C GLU A 111 2.59 -11.56 -20.99
N ALA A 112 2.50 -10.24 -20.76
CA ALA A 112 2.04 -9.69 -19.50
C ALA A 112 0.61 -10.13 -19.18
N THR A 113 -0.28 -10.05 -20.16
CA THR A 113 -1.68 -10.46 -20.03
C THR A 113 -1.81 -11.98 -19.77
N LYS A 114 -1.04 -12.80 -20.47
CA LYS A 114 -1.03 -14.27 -20.25
C LYS A 114 -0.58 -14.61 -18.83
N LEU A 115 0.47 -13.96 -18.35
CA LEU A 115 0.96 -14.16 -16.98
C LEU A 115 -0.11 -13.78 -15.96
N CYS A 116 -0.70 -12.57 -16.10
CA CYS A 116 -1.72 -12.09 -15.19
C CYS A 116 -2.97 -13.00 -15.21
N ASN A 117 -3.42 -13.43 -16.38
CA ASN A 117 -4.56 -14.35 -16.51
C ASN A 117 -4.31 -15.69 -15.81
N LYS A 118 -3.11 -16.26 -15.93
CA LYS A 118 -2.74 -17.51 -15.23
C LYS A 118 -2.78 -17.33 -13.71
N LEU A 119 -2.23 -16.21 -13.21
CA LEU A 119 -2.28 -15.89 -11.79
C LEU A 119 -3.72 -15.73 -11.29
N GLN A 120 -4.57 -15.00 -12.01
CA GLN A 120 -5.97 -14.80 -11.64
C GLN A 120 -6.76 -16.12 -11.64
N GLN A 121 -6.52 -16.99 -12.62
CA GLN A 121 -7.15 -18.32 -12.70
C GLN A 121 -6.77 -19.21 -11.52
N SER A 122 -5.58 -19.01 -10.96
CA SER A 122 -5.12 -19.74 -9.77
C SER A 122 -5.41 -19.04 -8.44
N GLY A 123 -6.20 -17.96 -8.46
CA GLY A 123 -6.61 -17.21 -7.27
C GLY A 123 -5.69 -16.06 -6.86
N GLY A 124 -4.65 -15.77 -7.64
CA GLY A 124 -3.79 -14.61 -7.43
C GLY A 124 -4.40 -13.32 -7.97
N ALA A 125 -3.77 -12.19 -7.66
CA ALA A 125 -4.14 -10.87 -8.15
C ALA A 125 -2.97 -10.23 -8.88
N CYS A 126 -3.25 -9.47 -9.93
CA CYS A 126 -2.26 -8.75 -10.71
C CYS A 126 -2.88 -7.62 -11.50
N LEU A 127 -2.06 -6.68 -11.93
CA LEU A 127 -2.43 -5.59 -12.82
C LEU A 127 -1.42 -5.50 -13.96
N VAL A 128 -1.91 -5.51 -15.20
CA VAL A 128 -1.09 -5.29 -16.40
C VAL A 128 -1.11 -3.81 -16.74
N GLN A 129 0.07 -3.23 -16.91
CA GLN A 129 0.19 -1.83 -17.29
C GLN A 129 1.42 -1.63 -18.18
N LYS A 130 1.43 -0.53 -18.92
CA LYS A 130 2.59 -0.08 -19.68
C LYS A 130 3.38 0.91 -18.81
N ASP A 131 4.66 0.71 -18.70
CA ASP A 131 5.55 1.58 -17.95
C ASP A 131 5.96 2.79 -18.78
#